data_0cc951bc1a7a9f3fe3b70df28a786a00
#
_entry.id   0cc951bc1a7a9f3fe3b70df28a786a00
#
_cell.length_a   1.000
_cell.length_b   1.000
_cell.length_c   1.000
_cell.angle_alpha   90.00
_cell.angle_beta   90.00
_cell.angle_gamma   90.00
#
_symmetry.space_group_name_H-M   'P 1'
#
loop_
_entity.id
_entity.type
_entity.pdbx_description
1 polymer ?
#
loop_
_entity_poly.entity_id
_entity_poly.type
_entity_poly.pdbx_seq_one_letter_code
_entity_poly.pdbx_strand_id
1 'polypeptide(L)'
;MTQQRRDFLRHLAAAGLAGSAAATAQAAEPAPPAKADATLTHDMSAFPPEWMGKEQIAMLVYPEFTALDLVGPHYMFTSLWGAKVHLVAPSKDPVRSDAGLTFIPDLTLAEVPADLDILFVPGGSQ
;
A
#
# COMPACT_ATOMS: atom_id res chain seq x y z
N MET A 1 3.83 -30.58 2.30
CA MET A 1 2.54 -30.12 1.70
C MET A 1 1.58 -31.28 1.78
N THR A 2 0.53 -31.14 2.59
CA THR A 2 -0.39 -32.24 2.90
C THR A 2 -1.28 -32.59 1.72
N GLN A 3 -1.58 -33.88 1.56
CA GLN A 3 -2.43 -34.47 0.51
C GLN A 3 -3.76 -33.72 0.33
N GLN A 4 -4.35 -33.24 1.39
CA GLN A 4 -5.61 -32.48 1.39
C GLN A 4 -5.62 -31.22 0.52
N ARG A 5 -4.48 -30.49 0.42
CA ARG A 5 -4.40 -29.31 -0.44
C ARG A 5 -4.40 -29.65 -1.92
N ARG A 6 -3.83 -30.80 -2.26
CA ARG A 6 -3.79 -31.28 -3.66
C ARG A 6 -5.16 -31.76 -4.12
N ASP A 7 -5.93 -32.36 -3.21
CA ASP A 7 -7.26 -32.88 -3.51
C ASP A 7 -8.28 -31.74 -3.64
N PHE A 8 -8.15 -30.68 -2.85
CA PHE A 8 -8.97 -29.46 -2.96
C PHE A 8 -8.81 -28.79 -4.35
N LEU A 9 -7.57 -28.67 -4.82
CA LEU A 9 -7.31 -28.05 -6.13
C LEU A 9 -7.79 -28.92 -7.30
N ARG A 10 -7.80 -30.26 -7.16
CA ARG A 10 -8.33 -31.17 -8.17
C ARG A 10 -9.87 -31.09 -8.28
N HIS A 11 -10.56 -30.88 -7.18
CA HIS A 11 -12.03 -30.75 -7.19
C HIS A 11 -12.51 -29.41 -7.78
N LEU A 12 -11.72 -28.34 -7.69
CA LEU A 12 -12.01 -27.09 -8.38
C LEU A 12 -11.88 -27.19 -9.91
N ALA A 13 -10.96 -28.04 -10.41
CA ALA A 13 -10.74 -28.22 -11.84
C ALA A 13 -11.80 -29.13 -12.50
N ALA A 14 -12.47 -29.98 -11.73
CA ALA A 14 -13.45 -30.95 -12.25
C ALA A 14 -14.87 -30.42 -12.38
N ALA A 15 -15.20 -29.28 -11.77
CA ALA A 15 -16.54 -28.68 -11.83
C ALA A 15 -16.80 -27.79 -13.07
N GLY A 16 -15.84 -27.66 -13.97
CA GLY A 16 -15.86 -26.71 -15.09
C GLY A 16 -16.22 -27.29 -16.47
N LEU A 17 -16.57 -28.58 -16.61
CA LEU A 17 -16.78 -29.20 -17.92
C LEU A 17 -18.11 -29.97 -18.05
N ALA A 18 -19.23 -29.29 -17.87
CA ALA A 18 -20.50 -29.80 -18.38
C ALA A 18 -21.47 -28.64 -18.60
N GLY A 19 -21.49 -28.10 -19.81
CA GLY A 19 -22.45 -27.09 -20.20
C GLY A 19 -22.05 -26.35 -21.47
N SER A 20 -21.87 -27.07 -22.59
CA SER A 20 -21.81 -26.45 -23.92
C SER A 20 -23.21 -26.05 -24.35
N ALA A 21 -23.68 -24.88 -23.90
CA ALA A 21 -24.70 -24.12 -24.62
C ALA A 21 -23.96 -23.03 -25.37
N ALA A 22 -24.07 -23.05 -26.70
CA ALA A 22 -23.55 -22.03 -27.58
C ALA A 22 -24.25 -20.70 -27.26
N ALA A 23 -23.69 -19.95 -26.32
CA ALA A 23 -24.03 -18.54 -26.17
C ALA A 23 -23.10 -17.79 -27.13
N THR A 24 -23.68 -17.20 -28.17
CA THR A 24 -23.02 -16.21 -29.02
C THR A 24 -22.38 -15.18 -28.09
N ALA A 25 -21.04 -15.21 -28.00
CA ALA A 25 -20.28 -14.20 -27.30
C ALA A 25 -20.49 -12.89 -28.06
N GLN A 26 -21.47 -12.11 -27.59
CA GLN A 26 -21.56 -10.71 -27.92
C GLN A 26 -20.38 -10.07 -27.27
N ALA A 27 -19.40 -9.65 -28.07
CA ALA A 27 -18.24 -8.90 -27.60
C ALA A 27 -18.80 -7.69 -26.84
N ALA A 28 -18.67 -7.74 -25.52
CA ALA A 28 -18.93 -6.58 -24.68
C ALA A 28 -17.98 -5.49 -25.15
N GLU A 29 -18.53 -4.41 -25.64
CA GLU A 29 -17.80 -3.19 -25.96
C GLU A 29 -16.96 -2.83 -24.73
N PRO A 30 -15.65 -2.56 -24.87
CA PRO A 30 -14.83 -2.23 -23.73
C PRO A 30 -15.45 -1.01 -23.05
N ALA A 31 -15.80 -1.16 -21.78
CA ALA A 31 -16.30 -0.06 -20.98
C ALA A 31 -15.33 1.11 -21.12
N PRO A 32 -15.81 2.35 -21.33
CA PRO A 32 -14.95 3.51 -21.40
C PRO A 32 -14.07 3.54 -20.14
N PRO A 33 -12.78 3.92 -20.24
CA PRO A 33 -11.92 3.98 -19.10
C PRO A 33 -12.60 4.82 -18.04
N ALA A 34 -12.83 4.23 -16.87
CA ALA A 34 -13.35 4.96 -15.73
C ALA A 34 -12.43 6.18 -15.58
N LYS A 35 -12.99 7.36 -15.75
CA LYS A 35 -12.26 8.60 -15.48
C LYS A 35 -11.71 8.44 -14.07
N ALA A 36 -10.39 8.41 -13.97
CA ALA A 36 -9.70 8.49 -12.69
C ALA A 36 -9.91 9.92 -12.14
N ASP A 37 -11.15 10.20 -11.77
CA ASP A 37 -11.56 11.42 -11.10
C ASP A 37 -11.95 11.04 -9.68
N ALA A 38 -10.97 10.52 -8.99
CA ALA A 38 -11.05 10.30 -7.57
C ALA A 38 -9.75 10.79 -6.94
N THR A 39 -9.44 12.04 -7.10
CA THR A 39 -8.96 12.77 -5.95
C THR A 39 -10.10 12.71 -4.94
N LEU A 40 -10.07 11.71 -4.08
CA LEU A 40 -10.79 11.75 -2.82
C LEU A 40 -10.12 12.86 -2.00
N THR A 41 -10.27 14.09 -2.47
CA THR A 41 -10.06 15.25 -1.63
C THR A 41 -11.20 15.19 -0.63
N HIS A 42 -10.93 14.59 0.52
CA HIS A 42 -11.80 14.80 1.67
C HIS A 42 -11.85 16.30 1.86
N ASP A 43 -13.02 16.88 1.62
CA ASP A 43 -13.22 18.31 1.88
C ASP A 43 -13.14 18.51 3.40
N MET A 44 -11.95 18.91 3.84
CA MET A 44 -11.65 19.15 5.25
C MET A 44 -12.03 20.56 5.70
N SER A 45 -12.62 21.38 4.81
CA SER A 45 -13.01 22.76 5.11
C SER A 45 -14.09 22.87 6.21
N ALA A 46 -14.82 21.78 6.45
CA ALA A 46 -15.84 21.70 7.50
C ALA A 46 -15.26 21.54 8.93
N PHE A 47 -13.94 21.24 9.04
CA PHE A 47 -13.30 21.00 10.34
C PHE A 47 -12.56 22.23 10.83
N PRO A 48 -12.54 22.48 12.16
CA PRO A 48 -11.80 23.59 12.74
C PRO A 48 -10.31 23.52 12.36
N PRO A 49 -9.69 24.63 11.94
CA PRO A 49 -8.27 24.64 11.54
C PRO A 49 -7.31 24.14 12.61
N GLU A 50 -7.67 24.28 13.88
CA GLU A 50 -6.89 23.78 15.02
C GLU A 50 -6.83 22.25 15.13
N TRP A 51 -7.67 21.53 14.40
CA TRP A 51 -7.64 20.07 14.30
C TRP A 51 -6.69 19.57 13.21
N MET A 52 -6.22 20.50 12.36
CA MET A 52 -5.27 20.19 11.30
C MET A 52 -3.86 20.20 11.84
N GLY A 53 -3.24 19.04 11.89
CA GLY A 53 -1.83 18.91 12.18
C GLY A 53 -0.95 19.53 11.09
N LYS A 54 0.31 19.72 11.41
CA LYS A 54 1.35 20.19 10.46
C LYS A 54 2.57 19.31 10.51
N GLU A 55 2.48 18.21 11.22
CA GLU A 55 3.60 17.33 11.52
C GLU A 55 4.23 16.82 10.23
N GLN A 56 5.57 16.92 10.18
CA GLN A 56 6.42 16.32 9.19
C GLN A 56 6.97 15.00 9.77
N ILE A 57 6.58 13.89 9.19
CA ILE A 57 6.92 12.56 9.70
C ILE A 57 7.73 11.82 8.65
N ALA A 58 8.96 11.42 9.01
CA ALA A 58 9.78 10.55 8.18
C ALA A 58 9.78 9.14 8.77
N MET A 59 9.53 8.15 7.92
CA MET A 59 9.58 6.73 8.28
C MET A 59 10.71 6.08 7.49
N LEU A 60 11.75 5.64 8.20
CA LEU A 60 12.93 5.03 7.57
C LEU A 60 12.58 3.64 7.02
N VAL A 61 12.96 3.39 5.78
CA VAL A 61 12.94 2.05 5.18
C VAL A 61 14.36 1.63 4.81
N TYR A 62 14.69 0.38 5.11
CA TYR A 62 16.01 -0.22 4.88
C TYR A 62 15.84 -1.71 4.56
N PRO A 63 16.79 -2.38 3.92
CA PRO A 63 16.67 -3.79 3.59
C PRO A 63 16.34 -4.65 4.82
N GLU A 64 15.42 -5.60 4.67
CA GLU A 64 14.99 -6.57 5.69
C GLU A 64 14.30 -5.94 6.92
N PHE A 65 13.78 -4.71 6.82
CA PHE A 65 12.91 -4.16 7.87
C PHE A 65 11.62 -4.98 7.98
N THR A 66 11.01 -5.02 9.17
CA THR A 66 9.75 -5.73 9.38
C THR A 66 8.59 -4.95 8.79
N ALA A 67 7.98 -5.50 7.74
CA ALA A 67 6.93 -4.83 6.97
C ALA A 67 5.75 -4.36 7.85
N LEU A 68 5.31 -5.18 8.81
CA LEU A 68 4.18 -4.85 9.67
C LEU A 68 4.48 -3.67 10.60
N ASP A 69 5.74 -3.59 11.07
CA ASP A 69 6.18 -2.50 11.94
C ASP A 69 6.22 -1.15 11.20
N LEU A 70 6.30 -1.18 9.88
CA LEU A 70 6.16 0.03 9.06
C LEU A 70 4.69 0.33 8.74
N VAL A 71 3.96 -0.63 8.19
CA VAL A 71 2.62 -0.41 7.61
C VAL A 71 1.60 -0.02 8.68
N GLY A 72 1.65 -0.65 9.86
CA GLY A 72 0.75 -0.33 10.96
C GLY A 72 0.87 1.14 11.42
N PRO A 73 2.05 1.58 11.86
CA PRO A 73 2.29 2.98 12.22
C PRO A 73 2.08 3.96 11.06
N HIS A 74 2.45 3.59 9.82
CA HIS A 74 2.20 4.42 8.66
C HIS A 74 0.70 4.75 8.52
N TYR A 75 -0.15 3.74 8.63
CA TYR A 75 -1.60 3.96 8.58
C TYR A 75 -2.09 4.88 9.70
N MET A 76 -1.55 4.74 10.92
CA MET A 76 -1.90 5.59 12.05
C MET A 76 -1.47 7.04 11.81
N PHE A 77 -0.24 7.27 11.33
CA PHE A 77 0.27 8.61 11.06
C PHE A 77 -0.48 9.29 9.91
N THR A 78 -0.82 8.57 8.84
CA THR A 78 -1.60 9.12 7.73
C THR A 78 -3.05 9.42 8.11
N SER A 79 -3.54 8.91 9.25
CA SER A 79 -4.84 9.26 9.81
C SER A 79 -4.84 10.58 10.59
N LEU A 80 -3.67 11.16 10.87
CA LEU A 80 -3.55 12.50 11.47
C LEU A 80 -3.81 13.54 10.37
N TRP A 81 -4.87 14.28 10.53
CA TRP A 81 -5.30 15.27 9.53
C TRP A 81 -4.28 16.39 9.39
N GLY A 82 -3.77 16.57 8.16
CA GLY A 82 -2.78 17.60 7.85
C GLY A 82 -1.32 17.17 8.02
N ALA A 83 -1.04 16.07 8.69
CA ALA A 83 0.32 15.52 8.79
C ALA A 83 0.82 15.06 7.41
N LYS A 84 2.12 15.19 7.18
CA LYS A 84 2.81 14.68 5.99
C LYS A 84 3.70 13.54 6.39
N VAL A 85 3.45 12.36 5.81
CA VAL A 85 4.21 11.15 6.09
C VAL A 85 5.03 10.79 4.87
N HIS A 86 6.33 10.60 5.05
CA HIS A 86 7.28 10.29 4.00
C HIS A 86 8.01 8.99 4.31
N LEU A 87 8.07 8.08 3.33
CA LEU A 87 9.00 6.96 3.38
C LEU A 87 10.38 7.44 2.94
N VAL A 88 11.39 7.19 3.75
CA VAL A 88 12.73 7.74 3.58
C VAL A 88 13.77 6.64 3.56
N ALA A 89 14.73 6.73 2.64
CA ALA A 89 15.87 5.82 2.54
C ALA A 89 17.14 6.57 2.07
N PRO A 90 18.32 5.92 2.05
CA PRO A 90 19.52 6.51 1.48
C PRO A 90 19.41 6.87 -0.01
N SER A 91 18.60 6.11 -0.77
CA SER A 91 18.28 6.36 -2.18
C SER A 91 16.79 6.13 -2.44
N LYS A 92 16.30 6.50 -3.62
CA LYS A 92 14.91 6.20 -4.06
C LYS A 92 14.78 4.82 -4.72
N ASP A 93 15.79 3.99 -4.61
CA ASP A 93 15.70 2.61 -5.10
C ASP A 93 14.68 1.79 -4.29
N PRO A 94 14.01 0.83 -4.91
CA PRO A 94 13.07 -0.03 -4.22
C PRO A 94 13.72 -0.80 -3.07
N VAL A 95 13.12 -0.77 -1.90
CA VAL A 95 13.59 -1.45 -0.68
C VAL A 95 12.71 -2.65 -0.37
N ARG A 96 13.33 -3.79 -0.10
CA ARG A 96 12.64 -5.05 0.20
C ARG A 96 12.60 -5.31 1.70
N SER A 97 11.41 -5.63 2.22
CA SER A 97 11.20 -6.01 3.62
C SER A 97 11.51 -7.49 3.88
N ASP A 98 11.55 -7.88 5.15
CA ASP A 98 11.67 -9.25 5.65
C ASP A 98 10.62 -10.22 5.06
N ALA A 99 9.39 -9.73 4.89
CA ALA A 99 8.28 -10.49 4.30
C ALA A 99 8.28 -10.50 2.76
N GLY A 100 9.28 -9.89 2.12
CA GLY A 100 9.42 -9.84 0.67
C GLY A 100 8.56 -8.78 -0.03
N LEU A 101 7.91 -7.89 0.70
CA LEU A 101 7.22 -6.74 0.13
C LEU A 101 8.24 -5.69 -0.33
N THR A 102 7.94 -5.03 -1.44
CA THR A 102 8.80 -3.97 -1.97
C THR A 102 8.15 -2.61 -1.77
N PHE A 103 8.92 -1.68 -1.23
CA PHE A 103 8.52 -0.31 -0.95
C PHE A 103 9.40 0.65 -1.76
N ILE A 104 8.80 1.72 -2.25
CA ILE A 104 9.51 2.78 -2.95
C ILE A 104 9.58 3.99 -2.03
N PRO A 105 10.78 4.45 -1.64
CA PRO A 105 10.92 5.66 -0.83
C PRO A 105 10.44 6.91 -1.56
N ASP A 106 9.78 7.81 -0.84
CA ASP A 106 9.35 9.12 -1.35
C ASP A 106 10.51 10.09 -1.44
N LEU A 107 11.35 10.08 -0.39
CA LEU A 107 12.47 10.99 -0.22
C LEU A 107 13.77 10.22 0.08
N THR A 108 14.88 10.83 -0.26
CA THR A 108 16.18 10.43 0.29
C THR A 108 16.40 11.08 1.66
N LEU A 109 17.37 10.57 2.44
CA LEU A 109 17.76 11.18 3.73
C LEU A 109 18.17 12.65 3.60
N ALA A 110 18.72 13.04 2.44
CA ALA A 110 19.13 14.43 2.17
C ALA A 110 17.94 15.35 1.85
N GLU A 111 16.80 14.79 1.44
CA GLU A 111 15.59 15.53 1.07
C GLU A 111 14.60 15.66 2.23
N VAL A 112 14.89 15.06 3.39
CA VAL A 112 14.03 15.14 4.58
C VAL A 112 13.84 16.60 4.99
N PRO A 113 12.60 17.05 5.26
CA PRO A 113 12.34 18.41 5.71
C PRO A 113 13.16 18.79 6.95
N ALA A 114 13.67 20.02 7.00
CA ALA A 114 14.47 20.50 8.14
C ALA A 114 13.62 20.69 9.41
N ASP A 115 12.32 20.85 9.26
CA ASP A 115 11.31 20.98 10.31
C ASP A 115 10.64 19.63 10.64
N LEU A 116 11.40 18.54 10.55
CA LEU A 116 10.91 17.20 10.87
C LEU A 116 10.52 17.09 12.35
N ASP A 117 9.29 16.67 12.60
CA ASP A 117 8.76 16.48 13.96
C ASP A 117 9.00 15.06 14.48
N ILE A 118 8.87 14.05 13.60
CA ILE A 118 8.98 12.64 13.97
C ILE A 118 9.86 11.90 12.96
N LEU A 119 10.88 11.21 13.49
CA LEU A 119 11.60 10.18 12.76
C LEU A 119 11.21 8.81 13.34
N PHE A 120 10.54 8.00 12.52
CA PHE A 120 10.14 6.65 12.88
C PHE A 120 11.07 5.63 12.23
N VAL A 121 11.52 4.65 13.01
CA VAL A 121 12.37 3.54 12.55
C VAL A 121 11.66 2.23 12.88
N PRO A 122 11.21 1.45 11.87
CA PRO A 122 10.60 0.15 12.11
C PRO A 122 11.64 -0.85 12.62
N GLY A 123 11.19 -1.93 13.25
CA GLY A 123 12.03 -3.07 13.55
C GLY A 123 12.50 -3.78 12.27
N GLY A 124 13.44 -4.71 12.43
CA GLY A 124 13.95 -5.55 11.36
C GLY A 124 14.75 -6.72 11.90
N SER A 125 14.80 -7.79 11.12
CA SER A 125 15.68 -8.92 11.41
C SER A 125 17.11 -8.55 10.99
N GLN A 126 18.06 -8.63 11.92
CA GLN A 126 19.50 -8.61 11.64
C GLN A 126 20.03 -10.04 11.62
#